data_68e31cce5862d56888605d03d76b4e11
#
_entry.id   68e31cce5862d56888605d03d76b4e11
#
_cell.length_a   1.000
_cell.length_b   1.000
_cell.length_c   1.000
_cell.angle_alpha   90.00
_cell.angle_beta   90.00
_cell.angle_gamma   90.00
#
_symmetry.space_group_name_H-M   'P 1'
#
loop_
_entity.id
_entity.type
_entity.pdbx_description
1 polymer ?
#
loop_
_entity_poly.entity_id
_entity_poly.type
_entity_poly.pdbx_seq_one_letter_code
_entity_poly.pdbx_strand_id
1 'polypeptide(L)'
;MVMRVMARIPQPDPAWDSAKPNPSTSTAPWRIYNIGNNNTVELGTFISTLEDALGKKAIRNLMPMQPGDVPITYADTTALQQDFDFAPHTPLREGLRKFAQWYAAFYGTESAED
;
A
#
# COMPACT_ATOMS: atom_id res chain seq x y z
N MET A 1 10.49 3.78 -4.05
CA MET A 1 10.06 4.52 -2.83
C MET A 1 11.03 4.35 -1.69
N VAL A 2 11.24 3.15 -1.18
CA VAL A 2 12.16 2.84 -0.06
C VAL A 2 13.55 3.47 -0.26
N MET A 3 14.12 3.34 -1.45
CA MET A 3 15.44 3.92 -1.77
C MET A 3 15.49 5.43 -1.62
N ARG A 4 14.43 6.17 -1.94
CA ARG A 4 14.39 7.63 -1.74
C ARG A 4 14.40 8.00 -0.27
N VAL A 5 13.66 7.25 0.56
CA VAL A 5 13.65 7.46 2.01
C VAL A 5 15.00 7.13 2.63
N MET A 6 15.64 6.03 2.23
CA MET A 6 16.96 5.63 2.71
C MET A 6 18.07 6.62 2.34
N ALA A 7 17.94 7.31 1.22
CA ALA A 7 18.93 8.29 0.75
C ALA A 7 18.89 9.62 1.52
N ARG A 8 17.92 9.82 2.42
CA ARG A 8 17.76 11.07 3.16
C ARG A 8 17.79 10.83 4.66
N ILE A 9 18.76 11.43 5.32
CA ILE A 9 18.91 11.36 6.79
C ILE A 9 17.74 12.10 7.43
N PRO A 10 16.98 11.47 8.35
CA PRO A 10 15.88 12.13 9.03
C PRO A 10 16.41 13.27 9.92
N GLN A 11 15.69 14.39 9.91
CA GLN A 11 16.00 15.55 10.74
C GLN A 11 15.06 15.62 11.94
N PRO A 12 15.51 16.10 13.10
CA PRO A 12 14.65 16.42 14.22
C PRO A 12 13.54 17.40 13.82
N ASP A 13 12.39 17.30 14.47
CA ASP A 13 11.30 18.26 14.33
C ASP A 13 11.39 19.26 15.49
N PRO A 14 11.87 20.50 15.27
CA PRO A 14 12.00 21.49 16.33
C PRO A 14 10.67 22.05 16.81
N ALA A 15 9.58 21.83 16.04
CA ALA A 15 8.24 22.25 16.38
C ALA A 15 7.46 21.18 17.15
N TRP A 16 8.06 20.03 17.43
CA TRP A 16 7.39 18.96 18.16
C TRP A 16 7.09 19.36 19.60
N ASP A 17 5.84 19.20 20.02
CA ASP A 17 5.34 19.55 21.34
C ASP A 17 4.76 18.32 22.05
N SER A 18 5.27 18.05 23.25
CA SER A 18 4.80 16.94 24.08
C SER A 18 3.35 17.09 24.56
N ALA A 19 2.81 18.30 24.58
CA ALA A 19 1.40 18.55 24.93
C ALA A 19 0.43 18.22 23.78
N LYS A 20 0.93 18.28 22.52
CA LYS A 20 0.19 17.91 21.31
C LYS A 20 1.11 17.13 20.36
N PRO A 21 1.52 15.91 20.74
CA PRO A 21 2.55 15.19 20.03
C PRO A 21 2.07 14.77 18.63
N ASN A 22 2.89 15.05 17.62
CA ASN A 22 2.77 14.36 16.34
C ASN A 22 3.46 12.99 16.47
N PRO A 23 2.73 11.88 16.33
CA PRO A 23 3.32 10.54 16.51
C PRO A 23 4.30 10.14 15.42
N SER A 24 4.40 10.91 14.34
CA SER A 24 5.26 10.61 13.19
C SER A 24 6.60 11.35 13.24
N THR A 25 6.79 12.26 14.19
CA THR A 25 7.99 13.07 14.36
C THR A 25 8.45 13.14 15.81
N SER A 26 9.63 13.71 16.06
CA SER A 26 10.16 13.90 17.40
C SER A 26 11.23 14.98 17.36
N THR A 27 11.65 15.45 18.54
CA THR A 27 12.90 16.20 18.73
C THR A 27 14.15 15.36 18.45
N ALA A 28 14.02 14.03 18.41
CA ALA A 28 15.08 13.13 17.98
C ALA A 28 15.06 12.95 16.43
N PRO A 29 16.16 12.54 15.80
CA PRO A 29 16.29 12.44 14.35
C PRO A 29 15.65 11.16 13.78
N TRP A 30 14.36 11.01 13.93
CA TRP A 30 13.58 9.96 13.29
C TRP A 30 12.25 10.51 12.77
N ARG A 31 11.71 9.86 11.73
CA ARG A 31 10.40 10.17 11.16
C ARG A 31 9.72 8.89 10.67
N ILE A 32 8.41 8.83 10.81
CA ILE A 32 7.58 7.72 10.31
C ILE A 32 6.78 8.22 9.12
N TYR A 33 6.75 7.43 8.05
CA TYR A 33 5.97 7.72 6.85
C TYR A 33 5.05 6.55 6.52
N ASN A 34 3.82 6.87 6.18
CA ASN A 34 2.92 5.92 5.57
C ASN A 34 3.29 5.75 4.09
N ILE A 35 3.35 4.51 3.63
CA ILE A 35 3.55 4.17 2.23
C ILE A 35 2.36 3.34 1.78
N GLY A 36 1.65 3.80 0.77
CA GLY A 36 0.49 3.11 0.23
C GLY A 36 -0.17 3.94 -0.86
N ASN A 37 -1.21 3.38 -1.45
CA ASN A 37 -2.05 4.12 -2.38
C ASN A 37 -3.15 4.84 -1.58
N ASN A 38 -3.43 6.09 -1.93
CA ASN A 38 -4.50 6.88 -1.33
C ASN A 38 -5.88 6.64 -1.98
N ASN A 39 -5.98 5.70 -2.90
CA ASN A 39 -7.25 5.30 -3.52
C ASN A 39 -7.82 4.08 -2.82
N THR A 40 -9.06 4.19 -2.37
CA THR A 40 -9.82 3.06 -1.85
C THR A 40 -10.30 2.18 -2.99
N VAL A 41 -10.29 0.87 -2.78
CA VAL A 41 -10.78 -0.11 -3.74
C VAL A 41 -11.77 -1.04 -3.04
N GLU A 42 -12.95 -1.23 -3.62
CA GLU A 42 -13.89 -2.22 -3.12
C GLU A 42 -13.33 -3.64 -3.25
N LEU A 43 -13.59 -4.48 -2.23
CA LEU A 43 -13.11 -5.86 -2.19
C LEU A 43 -13.56 -6.66 -3.42
N GLY A 44 -14.79 -6.47 -3.88
CA GLY A 44 -15.30 -7.13 -5.08
C GLY A 44 -14.52 -6.77 -6.34
N THR A 45 -14.17 -5.50 -6.49
CA THR A 45 -13.33 -5.00 -7.60
C THR A 45 -11.91 -5.56 -7.50
N PHE A 46 -11.34 -5.60 -6.30
CA PHE A 46 -10.02 -6.19 -6.08
C PHE A 46 -9.98 -7.66 -6.50
N ILE A 47 -10.95 -8.46 -6.04
CA ILE A 47 -11.05 -9.89 -6.37
C ILE A 47 -11.20 -10.09 -7.88
N SER A 48 -12.11 -9.34 -8.53
CA SER A 48 -12.34 -9.46 -9.97
C SER A 48 -11.08 -9.09 -10.79
N THR A 49 -10.35 -8.06 -10.36
CA THR A 49 -9.09 -7.66 -11.02
C THR A 49 -8.00 -8.74 -10.85
N LEU A 50 -7.96 -9.39 -9.70
CA LEU A 50 -7.03 -10.50 -9.46
C LEU A 50 -7.42 -11.74 -10.27
N GLU A 51 -8.72 -12.07 -10.35
CA GLU A 51 -9.23 -13.14 -11.21
C GLU A 51 -8.84 -12.94 -12.67
N ASP A 52 -8.98 -11.71 -13.18
CA ASP A 52 -8.56 -11.34 -14.54
C ASP A 52 -7.06 -11.52 -14.73
N ALA A 53 -6.25 -11.10 -13.77
CA ALA A 53 -4.79 -11.20 -13.84
C ALA A 53 -4.27 -12.64 -13.79
N LEU A 54 -4.98 -13.53 -13.08
CA LEU A 54 -4.63 -14.95 -12.93
C LEU A 54 -5.29 -15.83 -14.02
N GLY A 55 -6.28 -15.31 -14.74
CA GLY A 55 -7.08 -16.10 -15.69
C GLY A 55 -7.94 -17.18 -15.01
N LYS A 56 -8.24 -17.06 -13.74
CA LYS A 56 -8.97 -18.05 -12.93
C LYS A 56 -10.08 -17.38 -12.13
N LYS A 57 -11.18 -18.09 -11.94
CA LYS A 57 -12.30 -17.62 -11.10
C LYS A 57 -12.18 -18.17 -9.69
N ALA A 58 -12.38 -17.30 -8.69
CA ALA A 58 -12.37 -17.69 -7.29
C ALA A 58 -13.72 -18.32 -6.90
N ILE A 59 -13.67 -19.33 -6.06
CA ILE A 59 -14.86 -19.82 -5.36
C ILE A 59 -15.05 -18.91 -4.13
N ARG A 60 -16.07 -18.06 -4.17
CA ARG A 60 -16.31 -17.04 -3.14
C ARG A 60 -17.21 -17.62 -2.04
N ASN A 61 -16.73 -17.54 -0.79
CA ASN A 61 -17.52 -17.83 0.40
C ASN A 61 -17.73 -16.52 1.17
N LEU A 62 -18.91 -15.91 1.01
CA LEU A 62 -19.24 -14.64 1.66
C LEU A 62 -19.56 -14.88 3.13
N MET A 63 -18.78 -14.31 4.01
CA MET A 63 -18.96 -14.38 5.46
C MET A 63 -19.24 -12.98 6.03
N PRO A 64 -19.89 -12.89 7.19
CA PRO A 64 -20.03 -11.62 7.89
C PRO A 64 -18.66 -10.99 8.20
N MET A 65 -18.64 -9.64 8.28
CA MET A 65 -17.44 -8.91 8.66
C MET A 65 -16.93 -9.38 10.03
N GLN A 66 -15.63 -9.64 10.12
CA GLN A 66 -15.01 -10.03 11.39
C GLN A 66 -15.03 -8.87 12.38
N PRO A 67 -15.24 -9.11 13.69
CA PRO A 67 -15.11 -8.08 14.71
C PRO A 67 -13.70 -7.46 14.68
N GLY A 68 -13.66 -6.13 14.62
CA GLY A 68 -12.40 -5.38 14.55
C GLY A 68 -11.92 -5.02 13.13
N ASP A 69 -12.50 -5.60 12.08
CA ASP A 69 -12.24 -5.17 10.71
C ASP A 69 -12.83 -3.80 10.43
N VAL A 70 -12.14 -3.03 9.58
CA VAL A 70 -12.60 -1.72 9.12
C VAL A 70 -13.12 -1.82 7.69
N PRO A 71 -14.24 -1.15 7.36
CA PRO A 71 -14.86 -1.27 6.03
C PRO A 71 -14.05 -0.61 4.92
N ILE A 72 -13.23 0.39 5.25
CA ILE A 72 -12.44 1.17 4.30
C ILE A 72 -11.08 1.47 4.91
N THR A 73 -10.01 1.25 4.15
CA THR A 73 -8.64 1.63 4.51
C THR A 73 -7.98 2.39 3.35
N TYR A 74 -7.18 3.38 3.69
CA TYR A 74 -6.26 4.03 2.75
C TYR A 74 -5.08 4.61 3.52
N ALA A 75 -3.98 4.89 2.84
CA ALA A 75 -2.82 5.51 3.44
C ALA A 75 -2.83 7.03 3.21
N ASP A 76 -2.71 7.81 4.28
CA ASP A 76 -2.37 9.22 4.16
C ASP A 76 -0.87 9.36 3.88
N THR A 77 -0.53 9.68 2.65
CA THR A 77 0.84 9.81 2.16
C THR A 77 1.28 11.27 2.01
N THR A 78 0.56 12.21 2.60
CA THR A 78 0.83 13.65 2.45
C THR A 78 2.25 14.02 2.87
N ALA A 79 2.70 13.56 4.04
CA ALA A 79 4.07 13.80 4.53
C ALA A 79 5.14 13.22 3.60
N LEU A 80 4.87 12.04 3.04
CA LEU A 80 5.75 11.39 2.07
C LEU A 80 5.88 12.20 0.78
N GLN A 81 4.78 12.74 0.28
CA GLN A 81 4.76 13.57 -0.93
C GLN A 81 5.52 14.88 -0.70
N GLN A 82 5.31 15.52 0.44
CA GLN A 82 5.96 16.77 0.78
C GLN A 82 7.46 16.62 0.95
N ASP A 83 7.91 15.58 1.64
CA ASP A 83 9.33 15.42 1.99
C ASP A 83 10.15 14.76 0.86
N PHE A 84 9.55 13.94 0.02
CA PHE A 84 10.27 13.16 -1.01
C PHE A 84 9.80 13.40 -2.44
N ASP A 85 8.83 14.30 -2.65
CA ASP A 85 8.23 14.57 -3.96
C ASP A 85 7.82 13.27 -4.68
N PHE A 86 7.13 12.39 -3.95
CA PHE A 86 6.71 11.09 -4.45
C PHE A 86 5.36 10.68 -3.89
N ALA A 87 4.44 10.34 -4.78
CA ALA A 87 3.16 9.73 -4.47
C ALA A 87 3.08 8.33 -5.10
N PRO A 88 2.81 7.27 -4.32
CA PRO A 88 2.47 5.97 -4.90
C PRO A 88 1.22 6.09 -5.76
N HIS A 89 1.30 5.71 -7.03
CA HIS A 89 0.23 5.89 -8.00
C HIS A 89 0.04 4.70 -8.95
N THR A 90 0.70 3.58 -8.69
CA THR A 90 0.55 2.38 -9.52
C THR A 90 -0.91 1.92 -9.50
N PRO A 91 -1.60 1.84 -10.64
CA PRO A 91 -2.95 1.32 -10.69
C PRO A 91 -3.04 -0.12 -10.19
N LEU A 92 -4.14 -0.45 -9.52
CA LEU A 92 -4.38 -1.80 -8.98
C LEU A 92 -4.20 -2.90 -10.05
N ARG A 93 -4.78 -2.71 -11.21
CA ARG A 93 -4.70 -3.67 -12.34
C ARG A 93 -3.25 -3.95 -12.76
N GLU A 94 -2.43 -2.91 -12.85
CA GLU A 94 -1.01 -3.06 -13.21
C GLU A 94 -0.24 -3.79 -12.11
N GLY A 95 -0.46 -3.43 -10.85
CA GLY A 95 0.18 -4.06 -9.70
C GLY A 95 -0.18 -5.55 -9.60
N LEU A 96 -1.46 -5.88 -9.73
CA LEU A 96 -1.94 -7.27 -9.68
C LEU A 96 -1.44 -8.10 -10.86
N ARG A 97 -1.34 -7.51 -12.07
CA ARG A 97 -0.76 -8.22 -13.22
C ARG A 97 0.71 -8.60 -12.98
N LYS A 98 1.52 -7.66 -12.48
CA LYS A 98 2.93 -7.93 -12.13
C LYS A 98 3.04 -8.99 -11.03
N PHE A 99 2.17 -8.92 -10.03
CA PHE A 99 2.09 -9.92 -8.96
C PHE A 99 1.75 -11.30 -9.51
N ALA A 100 0.73 -11.42 -10.36
CA ALA A 100 0.31 -12.68 -10.96
C ALA A 100 1.43 -13.32 -11.81
N GLN A 101 2.15 -12.52 -12.60
CA GLN A 101 3.30 -12.97 -13.37
C GLN A 101 4.42 -13.52 -12.48
N TRP A 102 4.76 -12.78 -11.43
CA TRP A 102 5.75 -13.25 -10.45
C TRP A 102 5.30 -14.55 -9.77
N TYR A 103 4.04 -14.61 -9.33
CA TYR A 103 3.48 -15.78 -8.65
C TYR A 103 3.52 -17.02 -9.53
N ALA A 104 3.11 -16.89 -10.79
CA ALA A 104 3.13 -17.98 -11.76
C ALA A 104 4.56 -18.48 -12.02
N ALA A 105 5.51 -17.57 -12.20
CA ALA A 105 6.91 -17.93 -12.41
C ALA A 105 7.54 -18.59 -11.17
N PHE A 106 7.23 -18.09 -9.98
CA PHE A 106 7.81 -18.58 -8.73
C PHE A 106 7.28 -19.96 -8.33
N TYR A 107 5.98 -20.19 -8.49
CA TYR A 107 5.34 -21.46 -8.12
C TYR A 107 5.16 -22.45 -9.26
N GLY A 108 5.64 -22.12 -10.47
CA GLY A 108 5.52 -22.98 -11.65
C GLY A 108 4.07 -23.22 -12.09
N THR A 109 3.16 -22.29 -11.82
CA THR A 109 1.78 -22.34 -12.31
C THR A 109 1.71 -21.67 -13.66
N GLU A 110 0.99 -22.27 -14.64
CA GLU A 110 0.76 -21.60 -15.92
C GLU A 110 -0.01 -20.30 -15.66
N SER A 111 0.61 -19.16 -15.99
CA SER A 111 -0.11 -17.91 -16.17
C SER A 111 -0.99 -18.05 -17.41
N ALA A 112 -2.22 -17.57 -17.38
CA ALA A 112 -2.97 -17.37 -18.60
C ALA A 112 -2.14 -16.45 -19.50
N GLU A 113 -1.54 -17.03 -20.54
CA GLU A 113 -0.92 -16.25 -21.60
C GLU A 113 -2.02 -15.53 -22.36
N ASP A 114 -1.90 -14.24 -22.43
CA ASP A 114 -2.36 -13.40 -23.54
C ASP A 114 -1.27 -12.41 -23.90
#